data_a0a1cc6cae2a7411b9b5dc16543792e7
#
_entry.id   a0a1cc6cae2a7411b9b5dc16543792e7
#
_cell.length_a   1.000
_cell.length_b   1.000
_cell.length_c   1.000
_cell.angle_alpha   90.00
_cell.angle_beta   90.00
_cell.angle_gamma   90.00
#
_symmetry.space_group_name_H-M   'P 1'
#
loop_
_entity.id
_entity.type
_entity.pdbx_description
1 polymer ?
#
loop_
_entity_poly.entity_id
_entity_poly.type
_entity_poly.pdbx_seq_one_letter_code
_entity_poly.pdbx_strand_id
1 'polypeptide(L)'
;VTRYRSVVDVVNHGVQQFARQEAFYNMGKSLSYQEVGQLSDQVASYLQNVLKLPRGERVAIMMPNILQYPIAVFGILKAGLVVVNTNPLYTPRELEHQLNDSGACTIIVLENFANTLELVLPRTQVKNVIIAKMGDMFGMIKGGIMNFVLRHIKKMVPGYHIANAIPFKQVLAQGAKQPFAPVDLTREDLAFLQYTGGTTGVAKGAMLTHGNICANMLQAEEWIKHKLVVGQEAVIAALPMYHIFALTVNLLIFFQAGAKSILITNPRDLDGFIDELKKHPVSVFIGLNTLFRGLLNKPAFHQVDFSTWKLSLGGGMATQQAVAEEWFKTVGIPVVDAYGLTEASPGVCVNPLNVKDYSGGIG
;
A
#
# COMPACT_ATOMS: atom_id res chain seq x y z
N VAL A 1 -21.47 8.29 3.40
CA VAL A 1 -20.71 7.12 3.92
C VAL A 1 -21.26 5.77 3.40
N THR A 2 -22.36 5.77 2.64
CA THR A 2 -23.01 4.55 2.12
C THR A 2 -22.85 4.36 0.60
N ARG A 3 -22.02 5.17 -0.08
CA ARG A 3 -21.80 5.12 -1.54
C ARG A 3 -21.32 3.74 -2.02
N TYR A 4 -20.49 3.07 -1.24
CA TYR A 4 -19.91 1.77 -1.55
C TYR A 4 -20.33 0.72 -0.52
N ARG A 5 -20.68 -0.48 -0.99
CA ARG A 5 -20.97 -1.64 -0.16
C ARG A 5 -19.67 -2.33 0.31
N SER A 6 -18.64 -2.28 -0.54
CA SER A 6 -17.37 -2.94 -0.31
C SER A 6 -16.20 -2.13 -0.86
N VAL A 7 -14.99 -2.46 -0.43
CA VAL A 7 -13.74 -1.92 -1.01
C VAL A 7 -13.62 -2.35 -2.48
N VAL A 8 -14.21 -3.48 -2.87
CA VAL A 8 -14.22 -3.94 -4.26
C VAL A 8 -15.03 -2.98 -5.15
N ASP A 9 -16.11 -2.40 -4.64
CA ASP A 9 -16.88 -1.38 -5.37
C ASP A 9 -16.04 -0.12 -5.62
N VAL A 10 -15.22 0.28 -4.63
CA VAL A 10 -14.27 1.40 -4.77
C VAL A 10 -13.27 1.12 -5.89
N VAL A 11 -12.71 -0.09 -5.91
CA VAL A 11 -11.75 -0.51 -6.94
C VAL A 11 -12.40 -0.54 -8.31
N ASN A 12 -13.57 -1.14 -8.44
CA ASN A 12 -14.31 -1.22 -9.69
C ASN A 12 -14.71 0.16 -10.22
N HIS A 13 -15.12 1.08 -9.33
CA HIS A 13 -15.41 2.47 -9.69
C HIS A 13 -14.17 3.14 -10.30
N GLY A 14 -13.01 3.08 -9.61
CA GLY A 14 -11.76 3.65 -10.11
C GLY A 14 -11.36 3.07 -11.48
N VAL A 15 -11.41 1.75 -11.63
CA VAL A 15 -11.08 1.06 -12.89
C VAL A 15 -12.02 1.48 -14.04
N GLN A 16 -13.30 1.61 -13.78
CA GLN A 16 -14.29 2.02 -14.81
C GLN A 16 -14.15 3.50 -15.18
N GLN A 17 -14.02 4.36 -14.18
CA GLN A 17 -14.00 5.80 -14.37
C GLN A 17 -12.70 6.29 -15.03
N PHE A 18 -11.56 5.69 -14.68
CA PHE A 18 -10.21 6.18 -15.03
C PHE A 18 -9.41 5.16 -15.84
N ALA A 19 -10.04 4.24 -16.55
CA ALA A 19 -9.44 3.07 -17.20
C ALA A 19 -8.09 3.33 -17.89
N ARG A 20 -7.96 4.43 -18.64
CA ARG A 20 -6.78 4.75 -19.45
C ARG A 20 -5.73 5.57 -18.70
N GLN A 21 -6.03 6.07 -17.52
CA GLN A 21 -5.09 6.86 -16.72
C GLN A 21 -4.07 5.96 -16.01
N GLU A 22 -2.90 6.51 -15.71
CA GLU A 22 -1.91 5.84 -14.87
C GLU A 22 -2.41 5.79 -13.42
N ALA A 23 -2.50 4.58 -12.85
CA ALA A 23 -2.88 4.37 -11.45
C ALA A 23 -1.65 4.34 -10.53
N PHE A 24 -0.66 3.53 -10.89
CA PHE A 24 0.55 3.34 -10.09
C PHE A 24 1.80 3.44 -10.95
N TYR A 25 2.80 4.10 -10.41
CA TYR A 25 4.14 4.17 -10.98
C TYR A 25 5.16 3.66 -9.97
N ASN A 26 6.13 2.89 -10.44
CA ASN A 26 7.27 2.45 -9.63
C ASN A 26 8.49 2.20 -10.51
N MET A 27 9.63 2.80 -10.19
CA MET A 27 10.94 2.56 -10.80
C MET A 27 10.95 2.57 -12.35
N GLY A 28 10.20 3.49 -12.97
CA GLY A 28 10.14 3.65 -14.42
C GLY A 28 9.12 2.75 -15.12
N LYS A 29 8.18 2.16 -14.40
CA LYS A 29 7.03 1.42 -14.95
C LYS A 29 5.73 1.97 -14.38
N SER A 30 4.79 2.32 -15.25
CA SER A 30 3.41 2.62 -14.87
C SER A 30 2.49 1.46 -15.15
N LEU A 31 1.41 1.38 -14.39
CA LEU A 31 0.22 0.59 -14.66
C LEU A 31 -0.98 1.51 -14.74
N SER A 32 -1.80 1.35 -15.77
CA SER A 32 -3.09 2.02 -15.87
C SER A 32 -4.11 1.41 -14.91
N TYR A 33 -5.19 2.14 -14.63
CA TYR A 33 -6.32 1.63 -13.85
C TYR A 33 -6.88 0.34 -14.44
N GLN A 34 -7.01 0.27 -15.76
CA GLN A 34 -7.45 -0.93 -16.47
C GLN A 34 -6.50 -2.12 -16.27
N GLU A 35 -5.18 -1.89 -16.39
CA GLU A 35 -4.18 -2.94 -16.15
C GLU A 35 -4.24 -3.44 -14.70
N VAL A 36 -4.37 -2.54 -13.72
CA VAL A 36 -4.54 -2.90 -12.30
C VAL A 36 -5.80 -3.74 -12.12
N GLY A 37 -6.92 -3.35 -12.75
CA GLY A 37 -8.16 -4.10 -12.74
C GLY A 37 -7.97 -5.52 -13.27
N GLN A 38 -7.41 -5.68 -14.47
CA GLN A 38 -7.17 -6.96 -15.12
C GLN A 38 -6.21 -7.87 -14.31
N LEU A 39 -5.11 -7.30 -13.84
CA LEU A 39 -4.13 -8.07 -13.05
C LEU A 39 -4.70 -8.52 -11.70
N SER A 40 -5.52 -7.69 -11.06
CA SER A 40 -6.21 -8.08 -9.82
C SER A 40 -7.29 -9.15 -10.07
N ASP A 41 -7.97 -9.12 -11.23
CA ASP A 41 -8.91 -10.18 -11.63
C ASP A 41 -8.18 -11.51 -11.83
N GLN A 42 -6.98 -11.49 -12.40
CA GLN A 42 -6.15 -12.69 -12.57
C GLN A 42 -5.72 -13.26 -11.21
N VAL A 43 -5.33 -12.41 -10.24
CA VAL A 43 -5.03 -12.88 -8.89
C VAL A 43 -6.29 -13.48 -8.25
N ALA A 44 -7.45 -12.82 -8.33
CA ALA A 44 -8.70 -13.33 -7.79
C ALA A 44 -9.08 -14.68 -8.38
N SER A 45 -8.99 -14.80 -9.71
CA SER A 45 -9.25 -16.06 -10.42
C SER A 45 -8.34 -17.19 -9.93
N TYR A 46 -7.04 -16.92 -9.80
CA TYR A 46 -6.10 -17.92 -9.31
C TYR A 46 -6.44 -18.42 -7.90
N LEU A 47 -6.74 -17.49 -6.99
CA LEU A 47 -7.08 -17.83 -5.61
C LEU A 47 -8.38 -18.65 -5.52
N GLN A 48 -9.38 -18.33 -6.34
CA GLN A 48 -10.65 -19.07 -6.38
C GLN A 48 -10.56 -20.40 -7.11
N ASN A 49 -9.98 -20.40 -8.32
CA ASN A 49 -10.11 -21.51 -9.26
C ASN A 49 -8.96 -22.52 -9.18
N VAL A 50 -7.75 -22.06 -8.84
CA VAL A 50 -6.57 -22.91 -8.75
C VAL A 50 -6.31 -23.34 -7.31
N LEU A 51 -6.20 -22.35 -6.37
CA LEU A 51 -6.02 -22.67 -4.96
C LEU A 51 -7.32 -23.07 -4.25
N LYS A 52 -8.47 -22.73 -4.83
CA LYS A 52 -9.82 -23.05 -4.32
C LYS A 52 -10.02 -22.60 -2.87
N LEU A 53 -9.54 -21.40 -2.56
CA LEU A 53 -9.67 -20.81 -1.23
C LEU A 53 -11.15 -20.48 -0.94
N PRO A 54 -11.69 -20.91 0.20
CA PRO A 54 -13.07 -20.59 0.58
C PRO A 54 -13.23 -19.11 0.93
N ARG A 55 -14.42 -18.54 0.74
CA ARG A 55 -14.75 -17.16 1.14
C ARG A 55 -14.33 -16.89 2.58
N GLY A 56 -13.76 -15.72 2.84
CA GLY A 56 -13.29 -15.30 4.16
C GLY A 56 -11.94 -15.89 4.59
N GLU A 57 -11.29 -16.70 3.74
CA GLU A 57 -9.95 -17.20 4.02
C GLU A 57 -8.93 -16.08 4.06
N ARG A 58 -7.88 -16.20 4.89
CA ARG A 58 -6.89 -15.17 5.13
C ARG A 58 -5.68 -15.36 4.23
N VAL A 59 -5.29 -14.27 3.54
CA VAL A 59 -4.11 -14.24 2.68
C VAL A 59 -3.17 -13.13 3.18
N ALA A 60 -2.00 -13.52 3.64
CA ALA A 60 -0.99 -12.58 4.10
C ALA A 60 -0.26 -11.94 2.89
N ILE A 61 0.07 -10.65 3.01
CA ILE A 61 0.91 -9.93 2.04
C ILE A 61 2.11 -9.36 2.78
N MET A 62 3.31 -9.77 2.38
CA MET A 62 4.58 -9.34 2.99
C MET A 62 5.49 -8.72 1.90
N MET A 63 5.23 -7.46 1.58
CA MET A 63 6.02 -6.71 0.60
C MET A 63 5.93 -5.19 0.83
N PRO A 64 6.94 -4.42 0.40
CA PRO A 64 6.91 -2.95 0.44
C PRO A 64 6.04 -2.40 -0.68
N ASN A 65 6.07 -1.05 -0.84
CA ASN A 65 5.37 -0.35 -1.92
C ASN A 65 6.00 -0.69 -3.29
N ILE A 66 5.45 -1.69 -3.94
CA ILE A 66 5.78 -2.14 -5.31
C ILE A 66 4.49 -2.39 -6.09
N LEU A 67 4.57 -2.48 -7.41
CA LEU A 67 3.39 -2.62 -8.28
C LEU A 67 2.53 -3.87 -7.94
N GLN A 68 3.14 -4.93 -7.45
CA GLN A 68 2.44 -6.15 -7.07
C GLN A 68 1.56 -5.97 -5.83
N TYR A 69 1.86 -5.01 -4.95
CA TYR A 69 1.11 -4.81 -3.72
C TYR A 69 -0.37 -4.45 -3.97
N PRO A 70 -0.72 -3.37 -4.71
CA PRO A 70 -2.12 -3.06 -5.01
C PRO A 70 -2.83 -4.17 -5.79
N ILE A 71 -2.14 -4.83 -6.73
CA ILE A 71 -2.68 -5.96 -7.50
C ILE A 71 -3.08 -7.12 -6.56
N ALA A 72 -2.21 -7.46 -5.60
CA ALA A 72 -2.46 -8.53 -4.64
C ALA A 72 -3.62 -8.16 -3.68
N VAL A 73 -3.61 -6.94 -3.10
CA VAL A 73 -4.69 -6.47 -2.21
C VAL A 73 -6.04 -6.54 -2.93
N PHE A 74 -6.14 -5.95 -4.11
CA PHE A 74 -7.40 -5.91 -4.84
C PHE A 74 -7.84 -7.31 -5.30
N GLY A 75 -6.90 -8.16 -5.73
CA GLY A 75 -7.20 -9.53 -6.13
C GLY A 75 -7.74 -10.39 -4.98
N ILE A 76 -7.14 -10.28 -3.79
CA ILE A 76 -7.60 -10.98 -2.58
C ILE A 76 -9.03 -10.55 -2.22
N LEU A 77 -9.28 -9.22 -2.19
CA LEU A 77 -10.61 -8.69 -1.85
C LEU A 77 -11.67 -9.08 -2.89
N LYS A 78 -11.34 -9.02 -4.20
CA LYS A 78 -12.23 -9.45 -5.28
C LYS A 78 -12.59 -10.94 -5.19
N ALA A 79 -11.66 -11.77 -4.71
CA ALA A 79 -11.90 -13.18 -4.47
C ALA A 79 -12.80 -13.45 -3.24
N GLY A 80 -13.20 -12.43 -2.49
CA GLY A 80 -13.97 -12.56 -1.25
C GLY A 80 -13.15 -13.06 -0.06
N LEU A 81 -11.85 -12.77 -0.08
CA LEU A 81 -10.88 -13.19 0.93
C LEU A 81 -10.44 -12.00 1.80
N VAL A 82 -9.78 -12.29 2.91
CA VAL A 82 -9.32 -11.30 3.89
C VAL A 82 -7.83 -11.04 3.70
N VAL A 83 -7.45 -9.78 3.58
CA VAL A 83 -6.04 -9.36 3.50
C VAL A 83 -5.44 -9.29 4.91
N VAL A 84 -4.31 -9.96 5.11
CA VAL A 84 -3.49 -9.83 6.32
C VAL A 84 -2.21 -9.07 5.96
N ASN A 85 -2.20 -7.77 6.24
CA ASN A 85 -1.03 -6.95 5.95
C ASN A 85 0.11 -7.29 6.92
N THR A 86 1.26 -7.63 6.37
CA THR A 86 2.43 -8.10 7.13
C THR A 86 3.63 -7.19 6.87
N ASN A 87 4.24 -6.70 7.95
CA ASN A 87 5.44 -5.87 7.83
C ASN A 87 6.62 -6.72 7.31
N PRO A 88 7.22 -6.33 6.15
CA PRO A 88 8.35 -7.07 5.58
C PRO A 88 9.59 -7.12 6.49
N LEU A 89 9.68 -6.20 7.45
CA LEU A 89 10.81 -6.11 8.38
C LEU A 89 10.58 -6.86 9.71
N TYR A 90 9.52 -7.64 9.82
CA TYR A 90 9.30 -8.47 10.99
C TYR A 90 10.43 -9.47 11.22
N THR A 91 10.78 -9.64 12.50
CA THR A 91 11.61 -10.75 12.93
C THR A 91 10.88 -12.09 12.72
N PRO A 92 11.59 -13.22 12.67
CA PRO A 92 10.94 -14.53 12.57
C PRO A 92 9.88 -14.76 13.65
N ARG A 93 10.12 -14.32 14.89
CA ARG A 93 9.15 -14.46 16.00
C ARG A 93 7.87 -13.67 15.76
N GLU A 94 7.98 -12.43 15.29
CA GLU A 94 6.81 -11.59 14.98
C GLU A 94 6.02 -12.14 13.80
N LEU A 95 6.71 -12.61 12.76
CA LEU A 95 6.08 -13.21 11.59
C LEU A 95 5.35 -14.50 11.94
N GLU A 96 5.98 -15.39 12.71
CA GLU A 96 5.38 -16.64 13.18
C GLU A 96 4.10 -16.37 14.00
N HIS A 97 4.19 -15.42 14.93
CA HIS A 97 3.04 -15.02 15.73
C HIS A 97 1.89 -14.55 14.85
N GLN A 98 2.15 -13.57 13.94
CA GLN A 98 1.10 -13.00 13.10
C GLN A 98 0.46 -14.03 12.17
N LEU A 99 1.24 -14.91 11.54
CA LEU A 99 0.72 -15.94 10.65
C LEU A 99 -0.18 -16.96 11.40
N ASN A 100 0.20 -17.33 12.62
CA ASN A 100 -0.59 -18.25 13.43
C ASN A 100 -1.85 -17.59 14.01
N ASP A 101 -1.72 -16.36 14.56
CA ASP A 101 -2.84 -15.64 15.16
C ASP A 101 -3.90 -15.24 14.10
N SER A 102 -3.46 -14.81 12.91
CA SER A 102 -4.38 -14.49 11.81
C SER A 102 -5.01 -15.73 11.18
N GLY A 103 -4.40 -16.91 11.35
CA GLY A 103 -4.80 -18.14 10.66
C GLY A 103 -4.59 -18.07 9.14
N ALA A 104 -3.64 -17.26 8.66
CA ALA A 104 -3.37 -17.14 7.23
C ALA A 104 -2.89 -18.48 6.64
N CYS A 105 -3.63 -19.00 5.65
CA CYS A 105 -3.27 -20.24 4.95
C CYS A 105 -2.40 -20.00 3.72
N THR A 106 -2.34 -18.78 3.23
CA THR A 106 -1.61 -18.36 2.03
C THR A 106 -0.84 -17.08 2.31
N ILE A 107 0.38 -16.98 1.79
CA ILE A 107 1.18 -15.75 1.88
C ILE A 107 1.72 -15.37 0.49
N ILE A 108 1.63 -14.07 0.17
CA ILE A 108 2.29 -13.46 -0.98
C ILE A 108 3.45 -12.63 -0.44
N VAL A 109 4.68 -13.05 -0.75
CA VAL A 109 5.90 -12.45 -0.18
C VAL A 109 6.85 -12.00 -1.28
N LEU A 110 7.50 -10.84 -1.09
CA LEU A 110 8.62 -10.45 -1.94
C LEU A 110 9.84 -11.32 -1.61
N GLU A 111 10.54 -11.82 -2.63
CA GLU A 111 11.66 -12.78 -2.48
C GLU A 111 12.78 -12.29 -1.53
N ASN A 112 12.91 -10.97 -1.35
CA ASN A 112 13.87 -10.37 -0.42
C ASN A 112 13.65 -10.78 1.05
N PHE A 113 12.43 -11.21 1.38
CA PHE A 113 12.00 -11.59 2.74
C PHE A 113 11.66 -13.07 2.86
N ALA A 114 11.84 -13.83 1.80
CA ALA A 114 11.49 -15.25 1.74
C ALA A 114 12.34 -16.11 2.71
N ASN A 115 13.58 -15.71 2.99
CA ASN A 115 14.42 -16.38 3.98
C ASN A 115 13.85 -16.29 5.40
N THR A 116 13.30 -15.13 5.79
CA THR A 116 12.63 -14.96 7.10
C THR A 116 11.38 -15.85 7.19
N LEU A 117 10.61 -15.91 6.09
CA LEU A 117 9.44 -16.79 6.00
C LEU A 117 9.82 -18.26 6.11
N GLU A 118 10.86 -18.70 5.39
CA GLU A 118 11.36 -20.09 5.42
C GLU A 118 11.62 -20.58 6.86
N LEU A 119 12.21 -19.73 7.69
CA LEU A 119 12.53 -20.08 9.09
C LEU A 119 11.31 -20.40 9.94
N VAL A 120 10.15 -19.84 9.60
CA VAL A 120 8.94 -19.97 10.42
C VAL A 120 7.88 -20.89 9.79
N LEU A 121 7.94 -21.13 8.49
CA LEU A 121 6.93 -21.95 7.78
C LEU A 121 6.59 -23.27 8.47
N PRO A 122 7.55 -24.08 8.97
CA PRO A 122 7.23 -25.35 9.61
C PRO A 122 6.39 -25.22 10.89
N ARG A 123 6.32 -24.01 11.45
CA ARG A 123 5.57 -23.72 12.69
C ARG A 123 4.33 -22.88 12.44
N THR A 124 3.91 -22.74 11.17
CA THR A 124 2.73 -21.97 10.77
C THR A 124 1.69 -22.86 10.07
N GLN A 125 0.49 -22.31 9.87
CA GLN A 125 -0.59 -22.96 9.14
C GLN A 125 -0.57 -22.65 7.63
N VAL A 126 0.47 -21.93 7.15
CA VAL A 126 0.59 -21.54 5.76
C VAL A 126 0.80 -22.75 4.86
N LYS A 127 -0.11 -22.93 3.90
CA LYS A 127 -0.08 -24.03 2.91
C LYS A 127 0.45 -23.59 1.56
N ASN A 128 0.19 -22.34 1.19
CA ASN A 128 0.55 -21.79 -0.12
C ASN A 128 1.48 -20.60 0.04
N VAL A 129 2.63 -20.65 -0.62
CA VAL A 129 3.58 -19.53 -0.65
C VAL A 129 3.71 -19.03 -2.09
N ILE A 130 3.34 -17.78 -2.30
CA ILE A 130 3.47 -17.08 -3.58
C ILE A 130 4.63 -16.10 -3.45
N ILE A 131 5.63 -16.26 -4.34
CA ILE A 131 6.83 -15.41 -4.33
C ILE A 131 6.77 -14.40 -5.47
N ALA A 132 6.76 -13.12 -5.11
CA ALA A 132 6.92 -12.00 -6.01
C ALA A 132 8.40 -11.61 -6.13
N LYS A 133 8.83 -11.16 -7.29
CA LYS A 133 10.16 -10.60 -7.53
C LYS A 133 10.01 -9.14 -7.96
N MET A 134 10.98 -8.30 -7.60
CA MET A 134 10.96 -6.88 -7.97
C MET A 134 10.72 -6.65 -9.47
N GLY A 135 11.37 -7.45 -10.30
CA GLY A 135 11.30 -7.34 -11.75
C GLY A 135 10.06 -7.94 -12.42
N ASP A 136 9.12 -8.53 -11.67
CA ASP A 136 8.00 -9.27 -12.27
C ASP A 136 7.11 -8.43 -13.18
N MET A 137 6.92 -7.13 -12.86
CA MET A 137 6.07 -6.21 -13.60
C MET A 137 6.81 -5.46 -14.74
N PHE A 138 8.12 -5.70 -14.94
CA PHE A 138 8.95 -4.93 -15.87
C PHE A 138 9.20 -5.64 -17.21
N GLY A 139 8.42 -6.68 -17.53
CA GLY A 139 8.62 -7.51 -18.72
C GLY A 139 9.80 -8.50 -18.57
N MET A 140 10.05 -9.28 -19.62
CA MET A 140 11.03 -10.37 -19.53
C MET A 140 12.47 -9.87 -19.43
N ILE A 141 12.88 -8.95 -20.31
CA ILE A 141 14.29 -8.51 -20.40
C ILE A 141 14.63 -7.60 -19.22
N LYS A 142 13.95 -6.46 -19.08
CA LYS A 142 14.22 -5.48 -18.01
C LYS A 142 14.00 -6.09 -16.62
N GLY A 143 12.93 -6.87 -16.45
CA GLY A 143 12.64 -7.57 -15.20
C GLY A 143 13.68 -8.66 -14.88
N GLY A 144 14.14 -9.40 -15.88
CA GLY A 144 15.21 -10.39 -15.72
C GLY A 144 16.53 -9.77 -15.28
N ILE A 145 16.94 -8.67 -15.92
CA ILE A 145 18.14 -7.92 -15.56
C ILE A 145 18.02 -7.37 -14.13
N MET A 146 16.87 -6.75 -13.78
CA MET A 146 16.61 -6.22 -12.44
C MET A 146 16.76 -7.32 -11.38
N ASN A 147 16.11 -8.46 -11.55
CA ASN A 147 16.18 -9.58 -10.61
C ASN A 147 17.60 -10.13 -10.48
N PHE A 148 18.34 -10.23 -11.59
CA PHE A 148 19.73 -10.66 -11.58
C PHE A 148 20.63 -9.70 -10.78
N VAL A 149 20.50 -8.38 -11.05
CA VAL A 149 21.28 -7.34 -10.35
C VAL A 149 20.97 -7.35 -8.84
N LEU A 150 19.70 -7.43 -8.45
CA LEU A 150 19.31 -7.44 -7.04
C LEU A 150 19.83 -8.68 -6.32
N ARG A 151 19.79 -9.83 -6.96
CA ARG A 151 20.21 -11.11 -6.35
C ARG A 151 21.72 -11.28 -6.33
N HIS A 152 22.41 -11.05 -7.44
CA HIS A 152 23.81 -11.42 -7.62
C HIS A 152 24.80 -10.26 -7.42
N ILE A 153 24.42 -9.03 -7.79
CA ILE A 153 25.30 -7.86 -7.68
C ILE A 153 25.07 -7.15 -6.37
N LYS A 154 23.82 -6.75 -6.08
CA LYS A 154 23.47 -6.01 -4.86
C LYS A 154 23.30 -6.92 -3.64
N LYS A 155 23.18 -8.23 -3.83
CA LYS A 155 22.99 -9.25 -2.79
C LYS A 155 21.84 -8.92 -1.83
N MET A 156 20.77 -8.31 -2.35
CA MET A 156 19.59 -7.90 -1.58
C MET A 156 18.57 -9.03 -1.40
N VAL A 157 18.81 -10.19 -1.99
CA VAL A 157 17.97 -11.38 -1.87
C VAL A 157 18.79 -12.47 -1.18
N PRO A 158 18.59 -12.67 0.14
CA PRO A 158 19.22 -13.78 0.86
C PRO A 158 18.79 -15.13 0.25
N GLY A 159 19.65 -16.14 0.38
CA GLY A 159 19.32 -17.50 -0.06
C GLY A 159 18.13 -18.04 0.73
N TYR A 160 17.21 -18.69 0.02
CA TYR A 160 16.07 -19.40 0.61
C TYR A 160 15.72 -20.63 -0.22
N HIS A 161 15.10 -21.63 0.44
CA HIS A 161 14.56 -22.82 -0.18
C HIS A 161 13.16 -23.12 0.36
N ILE A 162 12.12 -22.71 -0.35
CA ILE A 162 10.72 -22.99 -0.03
C ILE A 162 10.17 -23.95 -1.08
N ALA A 163 9.92 -25.18 -0.64
CA ALA A 163 9.36 -26.20 -1.52
C ALA A 163 7.99 -25.79 -2.05
N ASN A 164 7.72 -26.05 -3.32
CA ASN A 164 6.45 -25.74 -3.98
C ASN A 164 6.05 -24.24 -3.97
N ALA A 165 7.02 -23.33 -3.80
CA ALA A 165 6.77 -21.91 -3.92
C ALA A 165 6.26 -21.55 -5.31
N ILE A 166 5.19 -20.77 -5.38
CA ILE A 166 4.49 -20.40 -6.61
C ILE A 166 5.00 -19.03 -7.07
N PRO A 167 5.58 -18.87 -8.25
CA PRO A 167 5.97 -17.57 -8.77
C PRO A 167 4.74 -16.68 -9.01
N PHE A 168 4.80 -15.40 -8.62
CA PHE A 168 3.70 -14.44 -8.83
C PHE A 168 3.31 -14.32 -10.32
N LYS A 169 4.28 -14.37 -11.24
CA LYS A 169 3.99 -14.44 -12.69
C LYS A 169 3.15 -15.65 -13.08
N GLN A 170 3.34 -16.78 -12.43
CA GLN A 170 2.54 -17.98 -12.67
C GLN A 170 1.09 -17.79 -12.16
N VAL A 171 0.92 -17.09 -11.03
CA VAL A 171 -0.41 -16.71 -10.52
C VAL A 171 -1.17 -15.91 -11.57
N LEU A 172 -0.54 -14.87 -12.13
CA LEU A 172 -1.14 -14.05 -13.17
C LEU A 172 -1.43 -14.87 -14.44
N ALA A 173 -0.47 -15.65 -14.94
CA ALA A 173 -0.62 -16.42 -16.16
C ALA A 173 -1.69 -17.52 -16.06
N GLN A 174 -1.82 -18.17 -14.91
CA GLN A 174 -2.86 -19.19 -14.69
C GLN A 174 -4.23 -18.55 -14.41
N GLY A 175 -4.27 -17.46 -13.65
CA GLY A 175 -5.50 -16.73 -13.38
C GLY A 175 -6.12 -16.09 -14.64
N ALA A 176 -5.30 -15.76 -15.64
CA ALA A 176 -5.77 -15.26 -16.93
C ALA A 176 -6.55 -16.30 -17.77
N LYS A 177 -6.45 -17.60 -17.43
CA LYS A 177 -7.07 -18.67 -18.24
C LYS A 177 -8.57 -18.80 -18.04
N GLN A 178 -9.09 -18.29 -16.95
CA GLN A 178 -10.51 -18.33 -16.63
C GLN A 178 -10.92 -17.10 -15.77
N PRO A 179 -12.15 -16.60 -15.89
CA PRO A 179 -12.60 -15.48 -15.09
C PRO A 179 -12.77 -15.89 -13.62
N PHE A 180 -12.60 -14.92 -12.71
CA PHE A 180 -13.04 -15.11 -11.34
C PHE A 180 -14.58 -14.95 -11.23
N ALA A 181 -15.18 -15.58 -10.23
CA ALA A 181 -16.59 -15.40 -9.91
C ALA A 181 -16.75 -14.20 -8.96
N PRO A 182 -17.47 -13.13 -9.34
CA PRO A 182 -17.75 -12.02 -8.44
C PRO A 182 -18.42 -12.50 -7.15
N VAL A 183 -17.95 -12.00 -6.01
CA VAL A 183 -18.49 -12.35 -4.68
C VAL A 183 -19.41 -11.23 -4.23
N ASP A 184 -20.62 -11.59 -3.77
CA ASP A 184 -21.53 -10.62 -3.17
C ASP A 184 -21.06 -10.26 -1.76
N LEU A 185 -20.29 -9.18 -1.68
CA LEU A 185 -19.71 -8.66 -0.45
C LEU A 185 -20.64 -7.62 0.18
N THR A 186 -20.73 -7.66 1.51
CA THR A 186 -21.48 -6.72 2.33
C THR A 186 -20.54 -5.81 3.11
N ARG A 187 -21.09 -4.82 3.78
CA ARG A 187 -20.32 -3.93 4.66
C ARG A 187 -19.77 -4.61 5.90
N GLU A 188 -20.40 -5.69 6.32
CA GLU A 188 -20.07 -6.49 7.51
C GLU A 188 -18.97 -7.54 7.23
N ASP A 189 -18.75 -7.88 5.95
CA ASP A 189 -17.68 -8.79 5.57
C ASP A 189 -16.32 -8.22 5.98
N LEU A 190 -15.45 -9.08 6.51
CA LEU A 190 -14.10 -8.72 6.91
C LEU A 190 -13.24 -8.48 5.65
N ALA A 191 -12.60 -7.32 5.59
CA ALA A 191 -11.70 -6.95 4.49
C ALA A 191 -10.22 -7.12 4.87
N PHE A 192 -9.85 -6.66 6.08
CA PHE A 192 -8.46 -6.67 6.55
C PHE A 192 -8.34 -7.16 7.98
N LEU A 193 -7.25 -7.90 8.24
CA LEU A 193 -6.65 -8.04 9.55
C LEU A 193 -5.41 -7.17 9.59
N GLN A 194 -5.48 -6.11 10.38
CA GLN A 194 -4.43 -5.10 10.44
C GLN A 194 -3.75 -5.12 11.80
N TYR A 195 -2.51 -5.62 11.81
CA TYR A 195 -1.79 -5.81 13.07
C TYR A 195 -1.20 -4.51 13.60
N THR A 196 -1.36 -4.30 14.90
CA THR A 196 -0.77 -3.17 15.62
C THR A 196 0.30 -3.69 16.57
N GLY A 197 1.44 -2.99 16.62
CA GLY A 197 2.42 -3.17 17.68
C GLY A 197 1.85 -2.63 18.98
N GLY A 198 1.31 -3.50 19.83
CA GLY A 198 0.81 -3.10 21.14
C GLY A 198 1.93 -2.51 22.00
N THR A 199 1.63 -1.42 22.70
CA THR A 199 2.57 -0.78 23.65
C THR A 199 2.88 -1.65 24.87
N THR A 200 2.12 -2.73 25.09
CA THR A 200 2.15 -3.53 26.32
C THR A 200 2.12 -5.04 26.10
N GLY A 201 2.25 -5.54 24.87
CA GLY A 201 2.10 -6.98 24.65
C GLY A 201 2.30 -7.45 23.23
N VAL A 202 1.83 -8.63 22.95
CA VAL A 202 1.86 -9.30 21.66
C VAL A 202 0.97 -8.54 20.67
N ALA A 203 1.42 -8.36 19.43
CA ALA A 203 0.66 -7.67 18.40
C ALA A 203 -0.70 -8.34 18.18
N LYS A 204 -1.76 -7.52 18.04
CA LYS A 204 -3.14 -7.95 17.80
C LYS A 204 -3.62 -7.48 16.45
N GLY A 205 -4.42 -8.30 15.76
CA GLY A 205 -5.03 -7.95 14.49
C GLY A 205 -6.37 -7.24 14.66
N ALA A 206 -6.42 -5.95 14.34
CA ALA A 206 -7.68 -5.24 14.23
C ALA A 206 -8.51 -5.80 13.06
N MET A 207 -9.75 -6.17 13.32
CA MET A 207 -10.69 -6.71 12.35
C MET A 207 -11.41 -5.55 11.67
N LEU A 208 -11.03 -5.25 10.43
CA LEU A 208 -11.58 -4.13 9.68
C LEU A 208 -12.50 -4.64 8.58
N THR A 209 -13.78 -4.30 8.66
CA THR A 209 -14.77 -4.69 7.66
C THR A 209 -14.69 -3.78 6.42
N HIS A 210 -15.28 -4.22 5.32
CA HIS A 210 -15.46 -3.37 4.13
C HIS A 210 -16.17 -2.07 4.48
N GLY A 211 -17.17 -2.13 5.35
CA GLY A 211 -17.92 -0.95 5.80
C GLY A 211 -17.10 0.05 6.59
N ASN A 212 -16.23 -0.43 7.49
CA ASN A 212 -15.33 0.44 8.26
C ASN A 212 -14.40 1.24 7.34
N ILE A 213 -13.73 0.54 6.43
CA ILE A 213 -12.79 1.15 5.48
C ILE A 213 -13.50 2.14 4.55
N CYS A 214 -14.61 1.74 3.93
CA CYS A 214 -15.37 2.60 3.03
C CYS A 214 -15.90 3.85 3.74
N ALA A 215 -16.39 3.72 4.98
CA ALA A 215 -16.90 4.85 5.73
C ALA A 215 -15.80 5.87 6.03
N ASN A 216 -14.66 5.41 6.57
CA ASN A 216 -13.54 6.29 6.89
C ASN A 216 -12.92 6.93 5.65
N MET A 217 -12.77 6.16 4.58
CA MET A 217 -12.30 6.67 3.30
C MET A 217 -13.19 7.81 2.77
N LEU A 218 -14.53 7.65 2.79
CA LEU A 218 -15.46 8.65 2.32
C LEU A 218 -15.51 9.89 3.22
N GLN A 219 -15.32 9.74 4.54
CA GLN A 219 -15.18 10.86 5.47
C GLN A 219 -13.93 11.68 5.15
N ALA A 220 -12.79 11.02 4.96
CA ALA A 220 -11.54 11.69 4.62
C ALA A 220 -11.58 12.32 3.21
N GLU A 221 -12.20 11.65 2.22
CA GLU A 221 -12.43 12.21 0.88
C GLU A 221 -13.21 13.54 0.99
N GLU A 222 -14.31 13.55 1.75
CA GLU A 222 -15.14 14.75 1.92
C GLU A 222 -14.34 15.92 2.50
N TRP A 223 -13.38 15.64 3.39
CA TRP A 223 -12.51 16.63 3.99
C TRP A 223 -11.52 17.23 2.99
N ILE A 224 -10.88 16.39 2.14
CA ILE A 224 -9.81 16.82 1.24
C ILE A 224 -10.27 17.21 -0.17
N LYS A 225 -11.49 16.86 -0.58
CA LYS A 225 -11.99 17.02 -1.96
C LYS A 225 -11.89 18.46 -2.50
N HIS A 226 -11.99 19.47 -1.64
CA HIS A 226 -11.90 20.89 -2.06
C HIS A 226 -10.49 21.32 -2.50
N LYS A 227 -9.47 20.53 -2.17
CA LYS A 227 -8.08 20.76 -2.58
C LYS A 227 -7.70 19.95 -3.82
N LEU A 228 -8.51 18.98 -4.21
CA LEU A 228 -8.19 18.00 -5.25
C LEU A 228 -9.02 18.23 -6.52
N VAL A 229 -8.42 17.87 -7.65
CA VAL A 229 -9.10 17.78 -8.93
C VAL A 229 -9.13 16.32 -9.36
N VAL A 230 -10.33 15.73 -9.38
CA VAL A 230 -10.54 14.32 -9.70
C VAL A 230 -9.88 13.97 -11.04
N GLY A 231 -9.10 12.90 -11.07
CA GLY A 231 -8.40 12.41 -12.25
C GLY A 231 -7.12 13.18 -12.62
N GLN A 232 -6.66 14.15 -11.81
CA GLN A 232 -5.50 14.98 -12.15
C GLN A 232 -4.38 14.98 -11.11
N GLU A 233 -4.58 14.31 -9.97
CA GLU A 233 -3.61 14.36 -8.88
C GLU A 233 -2.48 13.34 -9.07
N ALA A 234 -1.27 13.73 -8.62
CA ALA A 234 -0.12 12.85 -8.49
C ALA A 234 0.30 12.80 -7.01
N VAL A 235 0.29 11.62 -6.44
CA VAL A 235 0.47 11.40 -5.00
C VAL A 235 1.71 10.57 -4.73
N ILE A 236 2.55 11.04 -3.81
CA ILE A 236 3.68 10.23 -3.33
C ILE A 236 3.20 9.22 -2.30
N ALA A 237 3.48 7.95 -2.56
CA ALA A 237 3.23 6.83 -1.65
C ALA A 237 4.56 6.35 -1.04
N ALA A 238 5.09 7.13 -0.08
CA ALA A 238 6.32 6.82 0.63
C ALA A 238 6.08 6.05 1.92
N LEU A 239 4.93 6.26 2.56
CA LEU A 239 4.56 5.49 3.74
C LEU A 239 4.17 4.06 3.36
N PRO A 240 4.49 3.06 4.20
CA PRO A 240 4.22 1.66 3.89
C PRO A 240 2.72 1.39 3.73
N MET A 241 2.29 0.92 2.56
CA MET A 241 0.88 0.58 2.29
C MET A 241 0.38 -0.64 3.09
N TYR A 242 1.26 -1.42 3.69
CA TYR A 242 0.86 -2.45 4.66
C TYR A 242 0.43 -1.85 6.02
N HIS A 243 0.66 -0.55 6.25
CA HIS A 243 0.15 0.18 7.40
C HIS A 243 -1.18 0.86 7.04
N ILE A 244 -2.15 0.85 7.95
CA ILE A 244 -3.54 1.30 7.70
C ILE A 244 -3.63 2.74 7.18
N PHE A 245 -2.77 3.65 7.63
CA PHE A 245 -2.78 5.04 7.18
C PHE A 245 -2.52 5.14 5.67
N ALA A 246 -1.43 4.56 5.19
CA ALA A 246 -1.11 4.56 3.76
C ALA A 246 -2.06 3.66 2.95
N LEU A 247 -2.55 2.56 3.52
CA LEU A 247 -3.57 1.70 2.91
C LEU A 247 -4.83 2.51 2.57
N THR A 248 -5.38 3.23 3.55
CA THR A 248 -6.61 3.98 3.35
C THR A 248 -6.36 5.23 2.50
N VAL A 249 -5.32 6.01 2.81
CA VAL A 249 -5.10 7.29 2.13
C VAL A 249 -4.45 7.09 0.76
N ASN A 250 -3.25 6.51 0.67
CA ASN A 250 -2.55 6.37 -0.60
C ASN A 250 -3.19 5.36 -1.54
N LEU A 251 -3.61 4.19 -1.01
CA LEU A 251 -4.13 3.13 -1.88
C LEU A 251 -5.59 3.34 -2.24
N LEU A 252 -6.47 3.72 -1.29
CA LEU A 252 -7.91 3.71 -1.56
C LEU A 252 -8.47 5.09 -1.92
N ILE A 253 -8.22 6.14 -1.12
CA ILE A 253 -8.77 7.48 -1.37
C ILE A 253 -8.29 8.01 -2.71
N PHE A 254 -6.98 7.98 -2.95
CA PHE A 254 -6.42 8.52 -4.18
C PHE A 254 -6.68 7.63 -5.40
N PHE A 255 -6.80 6.32 -5.22
CA PHE A 255 -7.25 5.44 -6.31
C PHE A 255 -8.70 5.74 -6.70
N GLN A 256 -9.59 5.91 -5.74
CA GLN A 256 -10.97 6.29 -6.00
C GLN A 256 -11.10 7.68 -6.67
N ALA A 257 -10.20 8.60 -6.35
CA ALA A 257 -10.15 9.94 -6.94
C ALA A 257 -9.47 10.00 -8.33
N GLY A 258 -9.02 8.89 -8.88
CA GLY A 258 -8.36 8.84 -10.19
C GLY A 258 -6.93 9.38 -10.20
N ALA A 259 -6.26 9.42 -9.06
CA ALA A 259 -4.90 9.92 -8.94
C ALA A 259 -3.85 8.89 -9.38
N LYS A 260 -2.70 9.39 -9.84
CA LYS A 260 -1.49 8.59 -10.05
C LYS A 260 -0.71 8.48 -8.74
N SER A 261 -0.54 7.27 -8.23
CA SER A 261 0.28 7.02 -7.05
C SER A 261 1.71 6.64 -7.45
N ILE A 262 2.68 7.42 -7.02
CA ILE A 262 4.12 7.20 -7.24
C ILE A 262 4.65 6.41 -6.04
N LEU A 263 4.93 5.14 -6.24
CA LEU A 263 5.34 4.21 -5.19
C LEU A 263 6.83 4.37 -4.88
N ILE A 264 7.14 4.72 -3.65
CA ILE A 264 8.51 4.76 -3.13
C ILE A 264 8.76 3.44 -2.38
N THR A 265 9.56 2.58 -2.97
CA THR A 265 9.84 1.24 -2.41
C THR A 265 10.70 1.29 -1.15
N ASN A 266 11.67 2.21 -1.12
CA ASN A 266 12.57 2.42 0.02
C ASN A 266 12.64 3.91 0.40
N PRO A 267 11.79 4.40 1.30
CA PRO A 267 11.80 5.81 1.70
C PRO A 267 13.02 6.24 2.53
N ARG A 268 13.90 5.28 2.91
CA ARG A 268 15.19 5.59 3.59
C ARG A 268 16.27 6.01 2.59
N ASP A 269 16.14 5.65 1.33
CA ASP A 269 16.96 6.15 0.23
C ASP A 269 16.45 7.53 -0.19
N LEU A 270 16.81 8.55 0.60
CA LEU A 270 16.32 9.92 0.39
C LEU A 270 16.78 10.51 -0.94
N ASP A 271 17.97 10.15 -1.43
CA ASP A 271 18.48 10.68 -2.68
C ASP A 271 17.68 10.12 -3.86
N GLY A 272 17.47 8.81 -3.91
CA GLY A 272 16.58 8.19 -4.90
C GLY A 272 15.13 8.65 -4.79
N PHE A 273 14.66 8.96 -3.59
CA PHE A 273 13.32 9.51 -3.37
C PHE A 273 13.21 10.93 -3.94
N ILE A 274 14.19 11.81 -3.68
CA ILE A 274 14.22 13.18 -4.23
C ILE A 274 14.29 13.15 -5.77
N ASP A 275 15.01 12.20 -6.33
CA ASP A 275 15.05 12.01 -7.79
C ASP A 275 13.67 11.68 -8.37
N GLU A 276 12.85 10.90 -7.66
CA GLU A 276 11.47 10.65 -8.08
C GLU A 276 10.59 11.91 -7.92
N LEU A 277 10.77 12.71 -6.85
CA LEU A 277 10.07 13.99 -6.68
C LEU A 277 10.37 14.98 -7.83
N LYS A 278 11.61 15.00 -8.33
CA LYS A 278 12.01 15.86 -9.46
C LYS A 278 11.45 15.40 -10.80
N LYS A 279 11.12 14.13 -10.96
CA LYS A 279 10.62 13.56 -12.23
C LYS A 279 9.11 13.72 -12.41
N HIS A 280 8.38 13.94 -11.34
CA HIS A 280 6.91 13.92 -11.37
C HIS A 280 6.31 15.22 -10.83
N PRO A 281 5.24 15.74 -11.47
CA PRO A 281 4.50 16.90 -10.98
C PRO A 281 3.63 16.50 -9.79
N VAL A 282 4.23 16.31 -8.63
CA VAL A 282 3.55 15.89 -7.40
C VAL A 282 2.57 16.95 -6.93
N SER A 283 1.35 16.55 -6.57
CA SER A 283 0.34 17.46 -6.01
C SER A 283 0.02 17.17 -4.54
N VAL A 284 0.23 15.94 -4.10
CA VAL A 284 -0.06 15.52 -2.72
C VAL A 284 1.13 14.75 -2.14
N PHE A 285 1.54 15.16 -0.96
CA PHE A 285 2.56 14.50 -0.18
C PHE A 285 2.01 14.01 1.16
N ILE A 286 2.18 12.72 1.45
CA ILE A 286 1.78 12.11 2.70
C ILE A 286 3.02 11.60 3.41
N GLY A 287 3.26 12.10 4.62
CA GLY A 287 4.47 11.79 5.35
C GLY A 287 4.27 11.73 6.86
N LEU A 288 5.37 11.59 7.54
CA LEU A 288 5.47 11.68 8.98
C LEU A 288 6.70 12.52 9.35
N ASN A 289 6.76 13.00 10.59
CA ASN A 289 7.76 13.97 11.05
C ASN A 289 9.21 13.60 10.65
N THR A 290 9.60 12.33 10.78
CA THR A 290 10.97 11.88 10.44
C THR A 290 11.25 11.95 8.95
N LEU A 291 10.24 11.73 8.10
CA LEU A 291 10.37 11.84 6.64
C LEU A 291 10.49 13.30 6.22
N PHE A 292 9.62 14.19 6.74
CA PHE A 292 9.71 15.63 6.51
C PHE A 292 11.09 16.16 6.88
N ARG A 293 11.55 15.87 8.09
CA ARG A 293 12.89 16.26 8.58
C ARG A 293 14.01 15.70 7.71
N GLY A 294 13.90 14.42 7.32
CA GLY A 294 14.91 13.78 6.47
C GLY A 294 15.07 14.47 5.11
N LEU A 295 13.95 14.84 4.46
CA LEU A 295 13.96 15.53 3.18
C LEU A 295 14.49 16.96 3.32
N LEU A 296 14.06 17.73 4.32
CA LEU A 296 14.50 19.09 4.57
C LEU A 296 16.02 19.18 4.77
N ASN A 297 16.63 18.16 5.37
CA ASN A 297 18.09 18.12 5.58
C ASN A 297 18.90 17.83 4.29
N LYS A 298 18.24 17.55 3.17
CA LYS A 298 18.89 17.27 1.89
C LYS A 298 18.92 18.51 1.00
N PRO A 299 20.10 19.07 0.65
CA PRO A 299 20.17 20.24 -0.27
C PRO A 299 19.46 20.01 -1.60
N ALA A 300 19.45 18.77 -2.11
CA ALA A 300 18.78 18.40 -3.35
C ALA A 300 17.25 18.53 -3.28
N PHE A 301 16.64 18.46 -2.08
CA PHE A 301 15.20 18.64 -1.88
C PHE A 301 14.75 20.06 -2.16
N HIS A 302 15.57 21.06 -1.79
CA HIS A 302 15.29 22.48 -2.06
C HIS A 302 15.33 22.86 -3.55
N GLN A 303 15.72 21.92 -4.42
CA GLN A 303 15.70 22.08 -5.88
C GLN A 303 14.49 21.41 -6.55
N VAL A 304 13.60 20.80 -5.77
CA VAL A 304 12.34 20.22 -6.27
C VAL A 304 11.39 21.35 -6.67
N ASP A 305 10.66 21.17 -7.76
CA ASP A 305 9.59 22.09 -8.15
C ASP A 305 8.33 21.77 -7.32
N PHE A 306 7.99 22.71 -6.43
CA PHE A 306 6.80 22.60 -5.56
C PHE A 306 5.57 23.30 -6.14
N SER A 307 5.62 23.84 -7.36
CA SER A 307 4.54 24.64 -7.94
C SER A 307 3.21 23.88 -8.11
N THR A 308 3.27 22.56 -8.23
CA THR A 308 2.10 21.70 -8.37
C THR A 308 1.56 21.17 -7.03
N TRP A 309 2.26 21.40 -5.93
CA TRP A 309 1.87 20.88 -4.64
C TRP A 309 0.65 21.59 -4.07
N LYS A 310 -0.31 20.85 -3.58
CA LYS A 310 -1.60 21.36 -3.07
C LYS A 310 -1.85 20.97 -1.61
N LEU A 311 -1.29 19.81 -1.19
CA LEU A 311 -1.58 19.22 0.10
C LEU A 311 -0.38 18.46 0.65
N SER A 312 0.01 18.74 1.89
CA SER A 312 0.94 17.94 2.68
C SER A 312 0.21 17.43 3.92
N LEU A 313 0.05 16.11 4.04
CA LEU A 313 -0.59 15.46 5.18
C LEU A 313 0.47 14.83 6.08
N GLY A 314 0.43 15.17 7.37
CA GLY A 314 1.20 14.54 8.43
C GLY A 314 0.33 13.57 9.23
N GLY A 315 0.86 12.42 9.62
CA GLY A 315 0.12 11.46 10.45
C GLY A 315 1.02 10.34 10.96
N GLY A 316 0.47 9.49 11.84
CA GLY A 316 1.20 8.39 12.45
C GLY A 316 2.11 8.79 13.62
N MET A 317 2.50 10.05 13.71
CA MET A 317 3.17 10.68 14.85
C MET A 317 3.02 12.20 14.73
N ALA A 318 3.10 12.90 15.86
CA ALA A 318 3.01 14.37 15.89
C ALA A 318 4.13 15.01 15.07
N THR A 319 3.79 15.98 14.23
CA THR A 319 4.77 16.80 13.52
C THR A 319 5.33 17.84 14.51
N GLN A 320 6.65 17.96 14.58
CA GLN A 320 7.31 18.97 15.42
C GLN A 320 7.15 20.36 14.80
N GLN A 321 6.90 21.38 15.62
CA GLN A 321 6.71 22.75 15.18
C GLN A 321 7.83 23.23 14.25
N ALA A 322 9.10 23.06 14.63
CA ALA A 322 10.25 23.47 13.82
C ALA A 322 10.29 22.77 12.46
N VAL A 323 9.81 21.52 12.38
CA VAL A 323 9.72 20.78 11.10
C VAL A 323 8.60 21.33 10.23
N ALA A 324 7.42 21.58 10.83
CA ALA A 324 6.27 22.11 10.10
C ALA A 324 6.54 23.53 9.56
N GLU A 325 7.18 24.40 10.34
CA GLU A 325 7.55 25.74 9.92
C GLU A 325 8.60 25.73 8.80
N GLU A 326 9.65 24.90 8.93
CA GLU A 326 10.68 24.76 7.91
C GLU A 326 10.12 24.15 6.62
N TRP A 327 9.20 23.17 6.74
CA TRP A 327 8.49 22.61 5.59
C TRP A 327 7.67 23.65 4.86
N PHE A 328 6.87 24.43 5.59
CA PHE A 328 6.07 25.50 5.01
C PHE A 328 6.94 26.57 4.30
N LYS A 329 8.05 26.94 4.93
CA LYS A 329 9.01 27.90 4.35
C LYS A 329 9.64 27.37 3.05
N THR A 330 9.90 26.05 2.96
CA THR A 330 10.56 25.42 1.81
C THR A 330 9.57 25.10 0.69
N VAL A 331 8.44 24.49 1.05
CA VAL A 331 7.46 23.94 0.08
C VAL A 331 6.35 24.93 -0.26
N GLY A 332 6.07 25.89 0.62
CA GLY A 332 4.97 26.86 0.47
C GLY A 332 3.61 26.33 0.87
N ILE A 333 3.51 25.04 1.28
CA ILE A 333 2.27 24.37 1.70
C ILE A 333 2.44 23.89 3.14
N PRO A 334 1.51 24.22 4.05
CA PRO A 334 1.60 23.76 5.45
C PRO A 334 1.41 22.24 5.55
N VAL A 335 2.00 21.64 6.58
CA VAL A 335 1.66 20.28 6.98
C VAL A 335 0.33 20.31 7.72
N VAL A 336 -0.64 19.58 7.21
CA VAL A 336 -1.92 19.34 7.87
C VAL A 336 -1.80 18.06 8.68
N ASP A 337 -1.78 18.16 9.99
CA ASP A 337 -1.70 16.99 10.86
C ASP A 337 -3.04 16.28 10.97
N ALA A 338 -2.95 14.94 10.96
CA ALA A 338 -4.07 14.04 11.17
C ALA A 338 -3.72 13.04 12.28
N TYR A 339 -4.70 12.77 13.13
CA TYR A 339 -4.62 11.73 14.14
C TYR A 339 -5.50 10.54 13.74
N GLY A 340 -4.99 9.35 13.99
CA GLY A 340 -5.70 8.12 13.73
C GLY A 340 -5.10 6.93 14.45
N LEU A 341 -5.84 5.84 14.47
CA LEU A 341 -5.42 4.54 14.99
C LEU A 341 -5.97 3.44 14.09
N THR A 342 -5.32 2.30 14.09
CA THR A 342 -5.69 1.19 13.20
C THR A 342 -7.14 0.77 13.38
N GLU A 343 -7.61 0.72 14.62
CA GLU A 343 -8.96 0.34 15.00
C GLU A 343 -10.04 1.34 14.52
N ALA A 344 -9.64 2.55 14.12
CA ALA A 344 -10.55 3.56 13.54
C ALA A 344 -10.57 3.60 12.01
N SER A 345 -9.75 2.81 11.30
CA SER A 345 -9.73 2.58 9.83
C SER A 345 -9.16 3.70 8.92
N PRO A 346 -8.22 4.54 9.26
CA PRO A 346 -7.63 4.88 10.54
C PRO A 346 -8.06 6.25 11.11
N GLY A 347 -8.63 7.16 10.26
CA GLY A 347 -8.77 8.59 10.56
C GLY A 347 -9.78 8.88 11.67
N VAL A 348 -9.35 9.61 12.70
CA VAL A 348 -10.19 10.07 13.81
C VAL A 348 -10.44 11.56 13.69
N CYS A 349 -9.39 12.34 13.51
CA CYS A 349 -9.47 13.78 13.29
C CYS A 349 -8.34 14.30 12.39
N VAL A 350 -8.61 15.42 11.74
CA VAL A 350 -7.70 16.08 10.80
C VAL A 350 -7.83 17.59 11.00
N ASN A 351 -6.72 18.30 11.09
CA ASN A 351 -6.72 19.75 11.14
C ASN A 351 -7.40 20.37 9.91
N PRO A 352 -7.97 21.57 10.03
CA PRO A 352 -8.51 22.31 8.89
C PRO A 352 -7.46 22.50 7.77
N LEU A 353 -7.88 22.30 6.50
CA LEU A 353 -6.97 22.42 5.35
C LEU A 353 -6.50 23.84 5.04
N ASN A 354 -7.10 24.84 5.67
CA ASN A 354 -6.74 26.26 5.55
C ASN A 354 -5.85 26.74 6.70
N VAL A 355 -5.29 25.85 7.48
CA VAL A 355 -4.30 26.16 8.53
C VAL A 355 -3.16 26.97 7.92
N LYS A 356 -2.78 28.08 8.56
CA LYS A 356 -1.67 28.93 8.14
C LYS A 356 -0.46 28.78 9.05
N ASP A 357 -0.72 28.57 10.33
CA ASP A 357 0.29 28.49 11.38
C ASP A 357 0.21 27.15 12.08
N TYR A 358 1.33 26.67 12.57
CA TYR A 358 1.39 25.46 13.36
C TYR A 358 0.64 25.67 14.68
N SER A 359 -0.38 24.85 14.92
CA SER A 359 -1.21 24.95 16.14
C SER A 359 -0.84 23.93 17.22
N GLY A 360 -0.11 22.87 16.86
CA GLY A 360 0.12 21.71 17.72
C GLY A 360 -1.13 20.84 17.94
N GLY A 361 -2.24 21.22 17.32
CA GLY A 361 -3.47 20.43 17.34
C GLY A 361 -3.42 19.23 16.40
N ILE A 362 -4.29 18.27 16.66
CA ILE A 362 -4.40 17.03 15.86
C ILE A 362 -5.74 16.91 15.11
N GLY A 363 -6.59 17.96 15.17
CA GLY A 363 -7.89 18.04 14.53
C GLY A 363 -8.92 18.76 15.37
#